data_379dd6c9df3b90a62624734839cfd7f5
#
_entry.id   379dd6c9df3b90a62624734839cfd7f5
#
_cell.length_a   1.000
_cell.length_b   1.000
_cell.length_c   1.000
_cell.angle_alpha   90.00
_cell.angle_beta   90.00
_cell.angle_gamma   90.00
#
_symmetry.space_group_name_H-M   'P 1'
#
loop_
_entity.id
_entity.type
_entity.pdbx_description
1 polymer ?
#
loop_
_entity_poly.entity_id
_entity_poly.type
_entity_poly.pdbx_seq_one_letter_code
_entity_poly.pdbx_strand_id
1 'polypeptide(L)'
;GPQKQGAPRDAAPRDARAVVCTSAASGASGKGAEAMESAGGVVFRDKKAEALADLDGRIGLLEAFPFGLQHVLAMFVANLAPIAIIVAAAGLSEDMRAVLIQNAMLIAGIGTFIQLYPLWRVGSGLSIVMGISFTFVTVACTVAATQGYGALIGAVIVGGVLEGVLGLFAQYWRRIITPIVAAVVVTAIGFSLLGVGAASFGGGTDAPDFGSPVNLALGTISLVACLVFQGLAKGSTKQLSVLFGLVVGYVVAIPLGKVDFSGFAGMQLVSLPALMPVMPEFNPSAILSITLLFLVSATETVGDCSALTAVALRRSPTDKELSGAVAADGLVSTLSGCFGCSPVTSFSQNVGLVAMTGVVNRRAIATGAAVLVLAGFVPAVSLVFASLPEAVLGGCTVMMFGNIIVSGFQMIANAGFSQRNITIAALSLAVG
;
A
#
# COMPACT_ATOMS: atom_id res chain seq x y z
N GLY A 1 4.53 71.31 -12.02
CA GLY A 1 4.81 70.02 -11.45
C GLY A 1 3.55 69.30 -11.01
N PRO A 2 3.41 68.00 -11.14
CA PRO A 2 2.20 67.29 -10.77
C PRO A 2 2.20 66.73 -9.36
N GLN A 3 1.04 66.74 -8.79
CA GLN A 3 0.65 66.27 -7.45
C GLN A 3 0.89 64.77 -7.24
N LYS A 4 1.41 64.43 -6.04
CA LYS A 4 1.40 63.09 -5.49
C LYS A 4 -0.03 62.76 -4.97
N GLN A 5 -0.70 61.77 -5.52
CA GLN A 5 -1.84 61.14 -4.89
C GLN A 5 -1.42 59.83 -4.27
N GLY A 6 -1.68 59.70 -2.96
CA GLY A 6 -1.44 58.50 -2.17
C GLY A 6 -2.49 57.43 -2.47
N ALA A 7 -2.02 56.16 -2.57
CA ALA A 7 -2.89 55.02 -2.66
C ALA A 7 -3.30 54.53 -1.26
N PRO A 8 -4.55 54.07 -1.06
CA PRO A 8 -5.01 53.55 0.23
C PRO A 8 -4.53 52.13 0.44
N ARG A 9 -4.14 51.84 1.66
CA ARG A 9 -3.91 50.49 2.18
C ARG A 9 -5.23 49.78 2.33
N ASP A 10 -5.56 48.87 1.44
CA ASP A 10 -6.71 48.02 1.59
C ASP A 10 -6.39 46.77 2.39
N ALA A 11 -7.27 46.54 3.37
CA ALA A 11 -7.28 45.42 4.27
C ALA A 11 -7.58 44.10 3.53
N ALA A 12 -6.89 43.04 3.90
CA ALA A 12 -7.19 41.69 3.50
C ALA A 12 -8.61 41.26 3.95
N PRO A 13 -9.41 40.61 3.14
CA PRO A 13 -10.70 40.08 3.58
C PRO A 13 -10.47 38.85 4.46
N ARG A 14 -10.87 38.97 5.73
CA ARG A 14 -11.16 37.86 6.63
C ARG A 14 -12.51 37.32 6.20
N ASP A 15 -12.58 36.30 5.35
CA ASP A 15 -13.77 35.44 5.23
C ASP A 15 -13.55 34.41 4.09
N ALA A 16 -12.75 33.36 4.43
CA ALA A 16 -12.71 32.13 3.67
C ALA A 16 -12.76 30.92 4.63
N ARG A 17 -13.73 30.97 5.56
CA ARG A 17 -13.99 29.85 6.50
C ARG A 17 -15.47 29.53 6.53
N ALA A 18 -16.02 29.09 5.43
CA ALA A 18 -17.32 28.41 5.44
C ALA A 18 -17.72 28.03 4.02
N VAL A 19 -17.18 26.99 3.46
CA VAL A 19 -17.87 26.14 2.45
C VAL A 19 -17.00 24.91 2.29
N VAL A 20 -17.33 23.83 2.91
CA VAL A 20 -17.26 22.43 2.46
C VAL A 20 -17.55 21.55 3.68
N CYS A 21 -18.81 21.25 3.89
CA CYS A 21 -19.30 20.06 4.62
C CYS A 21 -20.84 20.01 4.54
N THR A 22 -21.37 19.92 3.32
CA THR A 22 -22.78 19.58 3.13
C THR A 22 -22.92 18.63 1.93
N SER A 23 -22.50 17.38 2.10
CA SER A 23 -23.00 16.32 1.21
C SER A 23 -22.82 14.90 1.83
N ALA A 24 -23.26 14.72 3.08
CA ALA A 24 -23.38 13.38 3.63
C ALA A 24 -24.49 13.31 4.71
N ALA A 25 -25.65 13.89 4.43
CA ALA A 25 -26.84 13.71 5.29
C ALA A 25 -28.12 14.00 4.49
N SER A 26 -28.41 13.18 3.47
CA SER A 26 -29.77 13.10 2.92
C SER A 26 -30.42 11.83 3.45
N GLY A 27 -31.11 11.96 4.58
CA GLY A 27 -31.84 10.83 5.16
C GLY A 27 -32.29 11.01 6.61
N ALA A 28 -32.44 12.25 7.10
CA ALA A 28 -33.10 12.49 8.39
C ALA A 28 -34.15 13.56 8.24
N SER A 29 -35.36 13.20 8.63
CA SER A 29 -36.62 13.95 8.64
C SER A 29 -36.48 15.40 9.09
N GLY A 30 -37.10 16.30 8.32
CA GLY A 30 -37.06 17.78 8.41
C GLY A 30 -37.63 18.47 9.70
N LYS A 31 -37.54 17.85 10.85
CA LYS A 31 -37.83 18.49 12.14
C LYS A 31 -36.63 18.71 13.06
N GLY A 32 -35.45 18.22 12.69
CA GLY A 32 -34.21 18.41 13.44
C GLY A 32 -33.35 19.61 12.99
N ALA A 33 -33.59 20.12 11.80
CA ALA A 33 -32.78 21.20 11.23
C ALA A 33 -33.15 22.60 11.76
N GLU A 34 -34.46 22.87 12.03
CA GLU A 34 -34.89 24.15 12.54
C GLU A 34 -34.59 24.40 14.04
N ALA A 35 -34.33 23.34 14.82
CA ALA A 35 -33.96 23.47 16.23
C ALA A 35 -32.45 23.79 16.42
N MET A 36 -31.63 23.69 15.40
CA MET A 36 -30.18 23.94 15.46
C MET A 36 -29.79 25.41 15.17
N GLU A 37 -30.69 26.21 14.60
CA GLU A 37 -30.39 27.58 14.17
C GLU A 37 -30.63 28.63 15.28
N SER A 38 -31.29 28.26 16.38
CA SER A 38 -31.66 29.21 17.47
C SER A 38 -30.79 29.11 18.73
N ALA A 39 -29.87 28.16 18.83
CA ALA A 39 -28.94 28.07 19.95
C ALA A 39 -27.54 28.42 19.50
N GLY A 40 -27.03 29.56 19.93
CA GLY A 40 -25.71 30.10 19.53
C GLY A 40 -24.62 29.05 19.45
N GLY A 41 -24.15 28.85 18.25
CA GLY A 41 -23.10 28.05 17.66
C GLY A 41 -22.06 27.34 18.52
N VAL A 42 -22.45 26.40 19.36
CA VAL A 42 -21.54 25.38 19.89
C VAL A 42 -21.74 24.14 19.06
N VAL A 43 -20.95 24.01 17.97
CA VAL A 43 -20.81 22.73 17.28
C VAL A 43 -20.16 21.75 18.26
N PHE A 44 -20.96 20.85 18.85
CA PHE A 44 -20.42 19.69 19.55
C PHE A 44 -19.69 18.81 18.55
N ARG A 45 -18.42 19.10 18.29
CA ARG A 45 -17.54 18.16 17.60
C ARG A 45 -17.44 16.91 18.47
N ASP A 46 -17.81 15.78 17.91
CA ASP A 46 -17.62 14.50 18.56
C ASP A 46 -16.13 14.37 18.93
N LYS A 47 -15.80 14.40 20.22
CA LYS A 47 -14.43 14.33 20.74
C LYS A 47 -13.66 13.13 20.19
N LYS A 48 -14.38 12.06 19.85
CA LYS A 48 -13.83 10.87 19.23
C LYS A 48 -13.40 11.13 17.78
N ALA A 49 -14.23 11.80 16.99
CA ALA A 49 -13.90 12.16 15.61
C ALA A 49 -12.70 13.13 15.56
N GLU A 50 -12.64 14.09 16.50
CA GLU A 50 -11.51 15.01 16.62
C GLU A 50 -10.22 14.29 17.01
N ALA A 51 -10.27 13.35 17.96
CA ALA A 51 -9.12 12.53 18.34
C ALA A 51 -8.63 11.62 17.21
N LEU A 52 -9.53 11.09 16.39
CA LEU A 52 -9.18 10.27 15.22
C LEU A 52 -8.56 11.09 14.08
N ALA A 53 -8.92 12.36 13.96
CA ALA A 53 -8.37 13.29 12.96
C ALA A 53 -7.06 13.97 13.41
N ASP A 54 -6.57 13.68 14.61
CA ASP A 54 -5.28 14.14 15.14
C ASP A 54 -4.31 12.96 15.23
N LEU A 55 -3.04 13.18 14.79
CA LEU A 55 -1.98 12.17 14.84
C LEU A 55 -1.78 11.60 16.25
N ASP A 56 -1.78 12.46 17.25
CA ASP A 56 -1.48 12.12 18.65
C ASP A 56 -2.73 12.18 19.55
N GLY A 57 -3.92 12.30 18.96
CA GLY A 57 -5.19 12.33 19.65
C GLY A 57 -5.36 11.15 20.62
N ARG A 58 -5.88 11.42 21.82
CA ARG A 58 -6.09 10.38 22.83
C ARG A 58 -7.34 9.57 22.55
N ILE A 59 -7.18 8.31 22.15
CA ILE A 59 -8.27 7.35 21.92
C ILE A 59 -7.96 6.05 22.68
N GLY A 60 -9.01 5.38 23.19
CA GLY A 60 -8.90 4.07 23.82
C GLY A 60 -8.53 2.97 22.79
N LEU A 61 -7.75 1.96 23.19
CA LEU A 61 -7.32 0.89 22.28
C LEU A 61 -8.50 0.13 21.65
N LEU A 62 -9.55 -0.17 22.42
CA LEU A 62 -10.75 -0.85 21.91
C LEU A 62 -11.52 0.00 20.91
N GLU A 63 -11.51 1.33 21.07
CA GLU A 63 -12.14 2.25 20.14
C GLU A 63 -11.31 2.48 18.86
N ALA A 64 -9.99 2.37 18.98
CA ALA A 64 -9.04 2.49 17.90
C ALA A 64 -9.01 1.24 17.00
N PHE A 65 -9.20 0.05 17.60
CA PHE A 65 -9.03 -1.27 16.97
C PHE A 65 -9.81 -1.45 15.67
N PRO A 66 -11.11 -1.09 15.53
CA PRO A 66 -11.85 -1.26 14.27
C PRO A 66 -11.22 -0.50 13.10
N PHE A 67 -10.65 0.68 13.36
CA PHE A 67 -10.00 1.49 12.33
C PHE A 67 -8.66 0.89 11.91
N GLY A 68 -7.85 0.43 12.87
CA GLY A 68 -6.61 -0.29 12.57
C GLY A 68 -6.86 -1.58 11.80
N LEU A 69 -7.85 -2.37 12.21
CA LEU A 69 -8.26 -3.58 11.52
C LEU A 69 -8.71 -3.28 10.08
N GLN A 70 -9.45 -2.20 9.85
CA GLN A 70 -9.85 -1.76 8.52
C GLN A 70 -8.64 -1.49 7.61
N HIS A 71 -7.59 -0.83 8.13
CA HIS A 71 -6.35 -0.59 7.40
C HIS A 71 -5.64 -1.90 7.03
N VAL A 72 -5.59 -2.87 7.95
CA VAL A 72 -5.01 -4.20 7.67
C VAL A 72 -5.80 -4.93 6.61
N LEU A 73 -7.13 -5.01 6.75
CA LEU A 73 -7.97 -5.72 5.80
C LEU A 73 -7.91 -5.10 4.39
N ALA A 74 -7.78 -3.77 4.29
CA ALA A 74 -7.66 -3.07 3.01
C ALA A 74 -6.35 -3.40 2.27
N MET A 75 -5.25 -3.59 3.01
CA MET A 75 -3.93 -3.90 2.44
C MET A 75 -3.59 -5.39 2.42
N PHE A 76 -4.38 -6.24 3.09
CA PHE A 76 -4.00 -7.63 3.37
C PHE A 76 -3.59 -8.40 2.11
N VAL A 77 -4.46 -8.41 1.10
CA VAL A 77 -4.17 -9.07 -0.18
C VAL A 77 -2.99 -8.43 -0.89
N ALA A 78 -2.95 -7.08 -0.90
CA ALA A 78 -1.88 -6.32 -1.54
C ALA A 78 -0.50 -6.59 -0.91
N ASN A 79 -0.44 -6.85 0.39
CA ASN A 79 0.80 -7.18 1.08
C ASN A 79 1.29 -8.60 0.76
N LEU A 80 0.40 -9.55 0.56
CA LEU A 80 0.76 -10.96 0.45
C LEU A 80 0.87 -11.46 -1.00
N ALA A 81 0.10 -10.86 -1.93
CA ALA A 81 0.11 -11.26 -3.34
C ALA A 81 1.50 -11.16 -4.00
N PRO A 82 2.33 -10.12 -3.76
CA PRO A 82 3.68 -10.06 -4.32
C PRO A 82 4.54 -11.26 -3.94
N ILE A 83 4.49 -11.70 -2.68
CA ILE A 83 5.23 -12.88 -2.20
C ILE A 83 4.76 -14.13 -2.94
N ALA A 84 3.44 -14.36 -3.01
CA ALA A 84 2.89 -15.52 -3.69
C ALA A 84 3.34 -15.58 -5.17
N ILE A 85 3.29 -14.45 -5.87
CA ILE A 85 3.70 -14.34 -7.28
C ILE A 85 5.20 -14.62 -7.45
N ILE A 86 6.05 -14.01 -6.62
CA ILE A 86 7.51 -14.19 -6.73
C ILE A 86 7.93 -15.62 -6.38
N VAL A 87 7.31 -16.22 -5.36
CA VAL A 87 7.54 -17.61 -4.95
C VAL A 87 7.18 -18.58 -6.07
N ALA A 88 6.03 -18.36 -6.72
CA ALA A 88 5.61 -19.15 -7.87
C ALA A 88 6.60 -19.04 -9.04
N ALA A 89 7.00 -17.81 -9.40
CA ALA A 89 8.00 -17.57 -10.43
C ALA A 89 9.39 -18.18 -10.13
N ALA A 90 9.72 -18.32 -8.84
CA ALA A 90 10.95 -18.95 -8.39
C ALA A 90 10.86 -20.49 -8.30
N GLY A 91 9.68 -21.08 -8.48
CA GLY A 91 9.47 -22.52 -8.32
C GLY A 91 9.71 -23.05 -6.92
N LEU A 92 9.50 -22.22 -5.87
CA LEU A 92 9.67 -22.64 -4.50
C LEU A 92 8.47 -23.47 -4.01
N SER A 93 8.69 -24.32 -2.99
CA SER A 93 7.64 -25.16 -2.41
C SER A 93 6.55 -24.37 -1.70
N GLU A 94 5.36 -24.95 -1.58
CA GLU A 94 4.22 -24.37 -0.85
C GLU A 94 4.54 -24.14 0.62
N ASP A 95 5.35 -24.99 1.26
CA ASP A 95 5.82 -24.80 2.62
C ASP A 95 6.65 -23.52 2.74
N MET A 96 7.55 -23.30 1.79
CA MET A 96 8.35 -22.07 1.74
C MET A 96 7.46 -20.85 1.51
N ARG A 97 6.47 -20.97 0.62
CA ARG A 97 5.47 -19.92 0.37
C ARG A 97 4.74 -19.52 1.65
N ALA A 98 4.29 -20.49 2.46
CA ALA A 98 3.63 -20.23 3.73
C ALA A 98 4.56 -19.51 4.73
N VAL A 99 5.83 -19.93 4.84
CA VAL A 99 6.84 -19.29 5.69
C VAL A 99 7.08 -17.84 5.27
N LEU A 100 7.24 -17.57 3.98
CA LEU A 100 7.49 -16.23 3.46
C LEU A 100 6.27 -15.31 3.61
N ILE A 101 5.05 -15.82 3.45
CA ILE A 101 3.81 -15.09 3.72
C ILE A 101 3.71 -14.73 5.20
N GLN A 102 4.06 -15.65 6.10
CA GLN A 102 4.10 -15.40 7.54
C GLN A 102 5.10 -14.29 7.89
N ASN A 103 6.31 -14.36 7.34
CA ASN A 103 7.35 -13.35 7.50
C ASN A 103 6.92 -11.98 6.96
N ALA A 104 6.25 -11.94 5.81
CA ALA A 104 5.76 -10.70 5.20
C ALA A 104 4.75 -9.96 6.09
N MET A 105 3.85 -10.69 6.79
CA MET A 105 2.93 -10.09 7.75
C MET A 105 3.67 -9.47 8.93
N LEU A 106 4.64 -10.19 9.50
CA LEU A 106 5.47 -9.68 10.59
C LEU A 106 6.19 -8.39 10.19
N ILE A 107 6.87 -8.42 9.04
CA ILE A 107 7.68 -7.29 8.56
C ILE A 107 6.80 -6.06 8.24
N ALA A 108 5.64 -6.27 7.62
CA ALA A 108 4.69 -5.19 7.38
C ALA A 108 4.23 -4.51 8.69
N GLY A 109 3.97 -5.31 9.72
CA GLY A 109 3.60 -4.79 11.04
C GLY A 109 4.75 -4.03 11.71
N ILE A 110 5.96 -4.59 11.73
CA ILE A 110 7.16 -3.93 12.28
C ILE A 110 7.47 -2.63 11.52
N GLY A 111 7.45 -2.66 10.18
CA GLY A 111 7.68 -1.49 9.35
C GLY A 111 6.66 -0.38 9.63
N THR A 112 5.39 -0.74 9.74
CA THR A 112 4.32 0.20 10.11
C THR A 112 4.60 0.83 11.49
N PHE A 113 5.02 0.06 12.49
CA PHE A 113 5.39 0.62 13.79
C PHE A 113 6.56 1.60 13.70
N ILE A 114 7.59 1.29 12.91
CA ILE A 114 8.74 2.18 12.69
C ILE A 114 8.31 3.48 12.02
N GLN A 115 7.39 3.41 11.05
CA GLN A 115 6.85 4.62 10.39
C GLN A 115 6.05 5.49 11.37
N LEU A 116 5.20 4.87 12.21
CA LEU A 116 4.36 5.59 13.18
C LEU A 116 5.17 6.20 14.33
N TYR A 117 6.17 5.47 14.82
CA TYR A 117 6.98 5.84 15.99
C TYR A 117 8.46 5.83 15.62
N PRO A 118 8.97 6.94 15.08
CA PRO A 118 10.33 7.01 14.56
C PRO A 118 11.40 6.60 15.57
N LEU A 119 12.32 5.75 15.09
CA LEU A 119 13.54 5.40 15.82
C LEU A 119 14.68 6.31 15.33
N TRP A 120 15.05 7.30 16.14
CA TRP A 120 16.07 8.31 15.80
C TRP A 120 15.70 9.09 14.52
N ARG A 121 16.29 8.79 13.37
CA ARG A 121 16.00 9.41 12.06
C ARG A 121 15.26 8.51 11.08
N VAL A 122 14.88 7.32 11.51
CA VAL A 122 14.18 6.31 10.73
C VAL A 122 12.72 6.30 11.13
N GLY A 123 11.83 6.50 10.18
CA GLY A 123 10.38 6.67 10.38
C GLY A 123 9.93 8.11 10.18
N SER A 124 8.75 8.26 9.60
CA SER A 124 8.15 9.58 9.30
C SER A 124 7.42 10.20 10.50
N GLY A 125 6.88 9.38 11.39
CA GLY A 125 5.90 9.80 12.40
C GLY A 125 4.51 10.10 11.80
N LEU A 126 4.28 9.74 10.55
CA LEU A 126 3.00 9.84 9.87
C LEU A 126 2.24 8.50 9.95
N SER A 127 0.94 8.55 9.74
CA SER A 127 0.07 7.37 9.73
C SER A 127 0.18 6.60 8.41
N ILE A 128 1.39 6.17 8.10
CA ILE A 128 1.73 5.39 6.92
C ILE A 128 1.75 3.91 7.32
N VAL A 129 1.06 3.09 6.53
CA VAL A 129 1.10 1.63 6.63
C VAL A 129 2.12 1.12 5.62
N MET A 130 2.93 0.16 6.02
CA MET A 130 3.95 -0.46 5.17
C MET A 130 3.59 -1.89 4.82
N GLY A 131 4.04 -2.34 3.66
CA GLY A 131 3.91 -3.73 3.26
C GLY A 131 4.78 -4.05 2.04
N ILE A 132 4.75 -5.30 1.58
CA ILE A 132 5.56 -5.76 0.45
C ILE A 132 5.19 -4.98 -0.82
N SER A 133 6.19 -4.45 -1.48
CA SER A 133 6.04 -3.54 -2.62
C SER A 133 5.79 -4.28 -3.94
N PHE A 134 4.79 -3.83 -4.69
CA PHE A 134 4.56 -4.26 -6.07
C PHE A 134 5.60 -3.74 -7.06
N THR A 135 6.26 -2.63 -6.76
CA THR A 135 7.28 -1.99 -7.61
C THR A 135 8.38 -2.96 -8.02
N PHE A 136 8.70 -3.91 -7.17
CA PHE A 136 9.80 -4.86 -7.39
C PHE A 136 9.35 -6.16 -8.08
N VAL A 137 8.05 -6.48 -8.14
CA VAL A 137 7.55 -7.82 -8.48
C VAL A 137 8.06 -8.30 -9.83
N THR A 138 7.96 -7.51 -10.89
CA THR A 138 8.36 -7.92 -12.24
C THR A 138 9.85 -8.29 -12.31
N VAL A 139 10.72 -7.44 -11.76
CA VAL A 139 12.16 -7.69 -11.75
C VAL A 139 12.52 -8.78 -10.75
N ALA A 140 11.83 -8.84 -9.60
CA ALA A 140 12.02 -9.89 -8.60
C ALA A 140 11.68 -11.27 -9.16
N CYS A 141 10.58 -11.42 -9.91
CA CYS A 141 10.25 -12.66 -10.62
C CYS A 141 11.36 -13.05 -11.62
N THR A 142 11.84 -12.09 -12.42
CA THR A 142 12.91 -12.34 -13.38
C THR A 142 14.21 -12.76 -12.70
N VAL A 143 14.64 -12.06 -11.65
CA VAL A 143 15.85 -12.38 -10.90
C VAL A 143 15.70 -13.73 -10.20
N ALA A 144 14.57 -13.99 -9.54
CA ALA A 144 14.33 -15.24 -8.83
C ALA A 144 14.31 -16.45 -9.79
N ALA A 145 13.68 -16.32 -10.98
CA ALA A 145 13.61 -17.38 -11.98
C ALA A 145 14.94 -17.64 -12.69
N THR A 146 15.76 -16.59 -12.96
CA THR A 146 16.97 -16.73 -13.78
C THR A 146 18.26 -16.84 -12.99
N GLN A 147 18.32 -16.24 -11.79
CA GLN A 147 19.53 -16.17 -10.95
C GLN A 147 19.35 -16.84 -9.59
N GLY A 148 18.13 -17.29 -9.28
CA GLY A 148 17.78 -17.93 -8.02
C GLY A 148 17.24 -16.96 -6.97
N TYR A 149 16.43 -17.50 -6.06
CA TYR A 149 15.81 -16.73 -4.99
C TYR A 149 16.83 -16.13 -4.00
N GLY A 150 17.96 -16.83 -3.76
CA GLY A 150 19.06 -16.32 -2.93
C GLY A 150 19.68 -15.03 -3.48
N ALA A 151 19.82 -14.92 -4.81
CA ALA A 151 20.32 -13.72 -5.47
C ALA A 151 19.34 -12.53 -5.32
N LEU A 152 18.03 -12.79 -5.38
CA LEU A 152 17.01 -11.78 -5.07
C LEU A 152 17.18 -11.28 -3.65
N ILE A 153 17.28 -12.17 -2.65
CA ILE A 153 17.39 -11.81 -1.25
C ILE A 153 18.68 -11.02 -0.96
N GLY A 154 19.81 -11.43 -1.52
CA GLY A 154 21.06 -10.66 -1.43
C GLY A 154 20.93 -9.25 -2.01
N ALA A 155 20.25 -9.13 -3.15
CA ALA A 155 19.98 -7.84 -3.78
C ALA A 155 19.03 -6.95 -2.95
N VAL A 156 18.00 -7.53 -2.33
CA VAL A 156 17.09 -6.81 -1.40
C VAL A 156 17.83 -6.24 -0.20
N ILE A 157 18.69 -7.05 0.44
CA ILE A 157 19.48 -6.60 1.59
C ILE A 157 20.38 -5.43 1.22
N VAL A 158 21.16 -5.54 0.14
CA VAL A 158 22.08 -4.49 -0.30
C VAL A 158 21.33 -3.24 -0.75
N GLY A 159 20.31 -3.41 -1.59
CA GLY A 159 19.48 -2.30 -2.09
C GLY A 159 18.76 -1.55 -0.96
N GLY A 160 18.24 -2.29 0.02
CA GLY A 160 17.59 -1.70 1.20
C GLY A 160 18.56 -0.88 2.06
N VAL A 161 19.80 -1.34 2.28
CA VAL A 161 20.84 -0.53 2.94
C VAL A 161 21.11 0.75 2.17
N LEU A 162 21.24 0.66 0.84
CA LEU A 162 21.50 1.82 -0.02
C LEU A 162 20.32 2.81 0.01
N GLU A 163 19.07 2.34 -0.05
CA GLU A 163 17.88 3.19 0.08
C GLU A 163 17.80 3.83 1.47
N GLY A 164 18.09 3.07 2.53
CA GLY A 164 18.13 3.60 3.90
C GLY A 164 19.11 4.76 4.04
N VAL A 165 20.32 4.60 3.49
CA VAL A 165 21.33 5.67 3.44
C VAL A 165 20.84 6.84 2.58
N LEU A 166 20.29 6.57 1.39
CA LEU A 166 19.72 7.59 0.51
C LEU A 166 18.60 8.38 1.21
N GLY A 167 17.76 7.70 1.99
CA GLY A 167 16.70 8.31 2.79
C GLY A 167 17.21 9.33 3.80
N LEU A 168 18.30 9.02 4.50
CA LEU A 168 18.90 9.97 5.45
C LEU A 168 19.32 11.31 4.79
N PHE A 169 19.52 11.30 3.49
CA PHE A 169 19.90 12.47 2.69
C PHE A 169 18.77 12.95 1.75
N ALA A 170 17.54 12.50 1.94
CA ALA A 170 16.40 12.82 1.06
C ALA A 170 16.17 14.32 0.87
N GLN A 171 16.47 15.15 1.86
CA GLN A 171 16.39 16.61 1.80
C GLN A 171 17.17 17.24 0.63
N TYR A 172 18.23 16.58 0.14
CA TYR A 172 19.07 17.11 -0.93
C TYR A 172 18.55 16.73 -2.32
N TRP A 173 18.10 15.48 -2.51
CA TRP A 173 17.72 14.96 -3.82
C TRP A 173 16.20 15.02 -4.09
N ARG A 174 15.33 15.11 -3.07
CA ARG A 174 13.87 15.19 -3.25
C ARG A 174 13.41 16.31 -4.19
N ARG A 175 14.21 17.37 -4.34
CA ARG A 175 13.92 18.49 -5.24
C ARG A 175 13.96 18.10 -6.72
N ILE A 176 14.62 16.99 -7.04
CA ILE A 176 14.72 16.45 -8.41
C ILE A 176 13.42 15.70 -8.75
N ILE A 177 12.76 15.12 -7.74
CA ILE A 177 11.51 14.37 -7.92
C ILE A 177 10.35 15.35 -8.00
N THR A 178 9.91 15.59 -9.23
CA THR A 178 8.72 16.42 -9.48
C THR A 178 7.46 15.55 -9.41
N PRO A 179 6.27 16.11 -9.09
CA PRO A 179 5.02 15.34 -9.04
C PRO A 179 4.72 14.54 -10.31
N ILE A 180 5.12 15.04 -11.47
CA ILE A 180 4.92 14.33 -12.75
C ILE A 180 5.82 13.08 -12.83
N VAL A 181 7.03 13.10 -12.30
CA VAL A 181 7.93 11.94 -12.29
C VAL A 181 7.34 10.83 -11.42
N ALA A 182 6.90 11.16 -10.20
CA ALA A 182 6.23 10.20 -9.32
C ALA A 182 4.96 9.60 -9.97
N ALA A 183 4.15 10.44 -10.61
CA ALA A 183 2.92 10.02 -11.28
C ALA A 183 3.18 9.03 -12.42
N VAL A 184 4.20 9.30 -13.25
CA VAL A 184 4.58 8.42 -14.37
C VAL A 184 5.13 7.10 -13.88
N VAL A 185 5.95 7.12 -12.83
CA VAL A 185 6.48 5.90 -12.19
C VAL A 185 5.34 5.00 -11.72
N VAL A 186 4.37 5.52 -10.95
CA VAL A 186 3.21 4.74 -10.48
C VAL A 186 2.41 4.16 -11.67
N THR A 187 2.22 4.96 -12.73
CA THR A 187 1.53 4.50 -13.94
C THR A 187 2.28 3.36 -14.62
N ALA A 188 3.60 3.49 -14.81
CA ALA A 188 4.44 2.47 -15.44
C ALA A 188 4.47 1.16 -14.64
N ILE A 189 4.54 1.23 -13.30
CA ILE A 189 4.42 0.07 -12.41
C ILE A 189 3.10 -0.66 -12.67
N GLY A 190 1.98 0.06 -12.66
CA GLY A 190 0.68 -0.55 -12.91
C GLY A 190 0.60 -1.28 -14.25
N PHE A 191 1.14 -0.70 -15.33
CA PHE A 191 1.18 -1.35 -16.66
C PHE A 191 2.11 -2.56 -16.68
N SER A 192 3.28 -2.49 -16.07
CA SER A 192 4.25 -3.62 -16.05
C SER A 192 3.68 -4.85 -15.32
N LEU A 193 2.81 -4.62 -14.33
CA LEU A 193 2.18 -5.67 -13.55
C LEU A 193 1.00 -6.35 -14.26
N LEU A 194 0.42 -5.75 -15.31
CA LEU A 194 -0.71 -6.37 -16.02
C LEU A 194 -0.35 -7.73 -16.62
N GLY A 195 0.87 -7.89 -17.15
CA GLY A 195 1.36 -9.18 -17.67
C GLY A 195 1.42 -10.24 -16.57
N VAL A 196 1.91 -9.86 -15.40
CA VAL A 196 1.97 -10.75 -14.22
C VAL A 196 0.56 -11.12 -13.76
N GLY A 197 -0.35 -10.14 -13.69
CA GLY A 197 -1.76 -10.37 -13.34
C GLY A 197 -2.46 -11.30 -14.32
N ALA A 198 -2.21 -11.16 -15.63
CA ALA A 198 -2.77 -12.02 -16.66
C ALA A 198 -2.25 -13.45 -16.55
N ALA A 199 -0.96 -13.63 -16.26
CA ALA A 199 -0.34 -14.94 -16.03
C ALA A 199 -0.99 -15.65 -14.83
N SER A 200 -1.11 -14.95 -13.68
CA SER A 200 -1.78 -15.49 -12.50
C SER A 200 -3.27 -15.76 -12.75
N PHE A 201 -3.95 -14.89 -13.52
CA PHE A 201 -5.37 -15.11 -13.90
C PHE A 201 -5.58 -16.41 -14.69
N GLY A 202 -4.60 -16.79 -15.51
CA GLY A 202 -4.57 -18.07 -16.20
C GLY A 202 -4.25 -19.28 -15.30
N GLY A 203 -3.83 -19.07 -14.07
CA GLY A 203 -3.45 -20.11 -13.12
C GLY A 203 -1.94 -20.28 -12.93
N GLY A 204 -1.13 -19.34 -13.44
CA GLY A 204 0.35 -19.40 -13.41
C GLY A 204 0.93 -20.02 -14.68
N THR A 205 1.94 -19.36 -15.29
CA THR A 205 2.51 -19.76 -16.59
C THR A 205 3.10 -21.16 -16.59
N ASP A 206 3.61 -21.62 -15.46
CA ASP A 206 4.26 -22.93 -15.32
C ASP A 206 3.30 -24.06 -14.90
N ALA A 207 2.02 -23.71 -14.63
CA ALA A 207 1.02 -24.68 -14.26
C ALA A 207 0.59 -25.55 -15.45
N PRO A 208 0.48 -26.88 -15.28
CA PRO A 208 0.07 -27.80 -16.37
C PRO A 208 -1.31 -27.45 -16.96
N ASP A 209 -2.16 -26.82 -16.19
CA ASP A 209 -3.50 -26.40 -16.53
C ASP A 209 -3.64 -24.90 -16.79
N PHE A 210 -2.53 -24.21 -17.11
CA PHE A 210 -2.54 -22.81 -17.48
C PHE A 210 -3.56 -22.52 -18.59
N GLY A 211 -4.37 -21.48 -18.41
CA GLY A 211 -5.41 -21.08 -19.35
C GLY A 211 -6.60 -22.02 -19.40
N SER A 212 -6.69 -23.03 -18.51
CA SER A 212 -7.86 -23.91 -18.46
C SER A 212 -9.16 -23.14 -18.23
N PRO A 213 -10.31 -23.64 -18.75
CA PRO A 213 -11.61 -23.00 -18.49
C PRO A 213 -11.94 -22.84 -17.01
N VAL A 214 -11.44 -23.75 -16.15
CA VAL A 214 -11.65 -23.70 -14.70
C VAL A 214 -10.86 -22.52 -14.10
N ASN A 215 -9.58 -22.35 -14.48
CA ASN A 215 -8.77 -21.25 -14.00
C ASN A 215 -9.32 -19.89 -14.47
N LEU A 216 -9.70 -19.79 -15.75
CA LEU A 216 -10.32 -18.57 -16.29
C LEU A 216 -11.66 -18.25 -15.60
N ALA A 217 -12.47 -19.27 -15.29
CA ALA A 217 -13.71 -19.08 -14.56
C ALA A 217 -13.46 -18.60 -13.12
N LEU A 218 -12.50 -19.21 -12.40
CA LEU A 218 -12.13 -18.78 -11.04
C LEU A 218 -11.62 -17.34 -10.99
N GLY A 219 -10.72 -16.98 -11.92
CA GLY A 219 -10.21 -15.61 -12.05
C GLY A 219 -11.35 -14.62 -12.34
N THR A 220 -12.24 -14.98 -13.26
CA THR A 220 -13.41 -14.16 -13.61
C THR A 220 -14.38 -13.99 -12.43
N ILE A 221 -14.69 -15.06 -11.71
CA ILE A 221 -15.58 -15.00 -10.53
C ILE A 221 -14.97 -14.09 -9.47
N SER A 222 -13.66 -14.21 -9.18
CA SER A 222 -12.98 -13.38 -8.21
C SER A 222 -12.99 -11.91 -8.62
N LEU A 223 -12.68 -11.60 -9.89
CA LEU A 223 -12.71 -10.24 -10.44
C LEU A 223 -14.13 -9.64 -10.40
N VAL A 224 -15.14 -10.40 -10.84
CA VAL A 224 -16.54 -9.93 -10.81
C VAL A 224 -17.01 -9.71 -9.39
N ALA A 225 -16.63 -10.57 -8.44
CA ALA A 225 -16.94 -10.37 -7.03
C ALA A 225 -16.31 -9.09 -6.47
N CYS A 226 -15.04 -8.78 -6.82
CA CYS A 226 -14.40 -7.49 -6.49
C CYS A 226 -15.23 -6.31 -7.02
N LEU A 227 -15.60 -6.34 -8.31
CA LEU A 227 -16.33 -5.26 -8.99
C LEU A 227 -17.73 -5.06 -8.40
N VAL A 228 -18.46 -6.15 -8.18
CA VAL A 228 -19.82 -6.11 -7.61
C VAL A 228 -19.77 -5.54 -6.20
N PHE A 229 -18.83 -5.99 -5.36
CA PHE A 229 -18.68 -5.45 -4.01
C PHE A 229 -18.28 -3.98 -4.03
N GLN A 230 -17.34 -3.58 -4.89
CA GLN A 230 -16.95 -2.18 -5.03
C GLN A 230 -18.12 -1.28 -5.48
N GLY A 231 -19.00 -1.78 -6.33
CA GLY A 231 -20.20 -1.07 -6.77
C GLY A 231 -21.27 -0.95 -5.68
N LEU A 232 -21.47 -2.00 -4.89
CA LEU A 232 -22.50 -2.04 -3.84
C LEU A 232 -22.05 -1.43 -2.52
N ALA A 233 -20.77 -1.51 -2.18
CA ALA A 233 -20.20 -0.99 -0.94
C ALA A 233 -20.24 0.55 -0.91
N LYS A 234 -20.38 1.10 0.31
CA LYS A 234 -20.44 2.55 0.53
C LYS A 234 -19.26 3.03 1.36
N GLY A 235 -18.79 4.25 1.08
CA GLY A 235 -17.71 4.88 1.84
C GLY A 235 -16.42 4.03 1.84
N SER A 236 -15.79 3.93 2.98
CA SER A 236 -14.50 3.26 3.18
C SER A 236 -14.54 1.73 3.02
N THR A 237 -15.73 1.10 3.09
CA THR A 237 -15.84 -0.36 2.88
C THR A 237 -15.51 -0.77 1.45
N LYS A 238 -15.55 0.15 0.47
CA LYS A 238 -15.09 -0.10 -0.92
C LYS A 238 -13.67 -0.63 -0.99
N GLN A 239 -12.80 -0.25 -0.06
CA GLN A 239 -11.41 -0.69 0.01
C GLN A 239 -11.27 -2.20 0.33
N LEU A 240 -12.34 -2.83 0.84
CA LEU A 240 -12.37 -4.27 1.12
C LEU A 240 -12.77 -5.11 -0.10
N SER A 241 -12.99 -4.49 -1.27
CA SER A 241 -13.47 -5.18 -2.47
C SER A 241 -12.55 -6.31 -2.92
N VAL A 242 -11.24 -6.11 -2.86
CA VAL A 242 -10.25 -7.12 -3.24
C VAL A 242 -10.27 -8.30 -2.27
N LEU A 243 -10.35 -8.04 -0.96
CA LEU A 243 -10.47 -9.08 0.06
C LEU A 243 -11.78 -9.88 -0.13
N PHE A 244 -12.88 -9.19 -0.43
CA PHE A 244 -14.16 -9.87 -0.68
C PHE A 244 -14.10 -10.78 -1.92
N GLY A 245 -13.51 -10.29 -3.01
CA GLY A 245 -13.31 -11.09 -4.23
C GLY A 245 -12.44 -12.32 -3.99
N LEU A 246 -11.40 -12.17 -3.17
CA LEU A 246 -10.52 -13.26 -2.78
C LEU A 246 -11.29 -14.33 -1.98
N VAL A 247 -12.09 -13.92 -0.98
CA VAL A 247 -12.89 -14.85 -0.18
C VAL A 247 -13.91 -15.60 -1.05
N VAL A 248 -14.62 -14.90 -1.95
CA VAL A 248 -15.56 -15.54 -2.87
C VAL A 248 -14.87 -16.52 -3.79
N GLY A 249 -13.75 -16.12 -4.42
CA GLY A 249 -12.96 -17.00 -5.29
C GLY A 249 -12.44 -18.24 -4.56
N TYR A 250 -11.95 -18.07 -3.32
CA TYR A 250 -11.46 -19.16 -2.50
C TYR A 250 -12.58 -20.16 -2.16
N VAL A 251 -13.75 -19.67 -1.70
CA VAL A 251 -14.90 -20.51 -1.39
C VAL A 251 -15.39 -21.31 -2.61
N VAL A 252 -15.35 -20.69 -3.80
CA VAL A 252 -15.70 -21.38 -5.05
C VAL A 252 -14.63 -22.40 -5.47
N ALA A 253 -13.37 -22.14 -5.18
CA ALA A 253 -12.26 -23.04 -5.52
C ALA A 253 -12.27 -24.34 -4.71
N ILE A 254 -12.82 -24.34 -3.47
CA ILE A 254 -12.88 -25.51 -2.60
C ILE A 254 -13.64 -26.69 -3.28
N PRO A 255 -14.91 -26.56 -3.69
CA PRO A 255 -15.64 -27.66 -4.32
C PRO A 255 -15.08 -28.07 -5.68
N LEU A 256 -14.26 -27.22 -6.32
CA LEU A 256 -13.59 -27.55 -7.58
C LEU A 256 -12.28 -28.33 -7.37
N GLY A 257 -11.93 -28.62 -6.10
CA GLY A 257 -10.71 -29.37 -5.77
C GLY A 257 -9.40 -28.63 -6.08
N LYS A 258 -9.46 -27.29 -6.17
CA LYS A 258 -8.31 -26.44 -6.48
C LYS A 258 -7.58 -25.90 -5.25
N VAL A 259 -8.03 -26.26 -4.06
CA VAL A 259 -7.42 -25.86 -2.78
C VAL A 259 -6.78 -27.07 -2.14
N ASP A 260 -5.48 -26.98 -1.84
CA ASP A 260 -4.76 -28.00 -1.10
C ASP A 260 -4.79 -27.68 0.40
N PHE A 261 -5.37 -28.60 1.18
CA PHE A 261 -5.44 -28.52 2.63
C PHE A 261 -4.38 -29.38 3.32
N SER A 262 -3.46 -30.00 2.59
CA SER A 262 -2.45 -30.91 3.17
C SER A 262 -1.52 -30.18 4.17
N GLY A 263 -1.18 -28.93 3.93
CA GLY A 263 -0.36 -28.10 4.81
C GLY A 263 -0.98 -27.82 6.18
N PHE A 264 -2.30 -28.05 6.35
CA PHE A 264 -2.96 -27.88 7.66
C PHE A 264 -2.79 -29.09 8.57
N ALA A 265 -2.42 -30.24 8.01
CA ALA A 265 -2.20 -31.46 8.77
C ALA A 265 -0.90 -31.33 9.61
N GLY A 266 -1.05 -31.30 10.94
CA GLY A 266 0.08 -31.11 11.86
C GLY A 266 0.51 -29.68 12.10
N MET A 267 -0.28 -28.68 11.63
CA MET A 267 -0.01 -27.28 11.84
C MET A 267 0.13 -26.92 13.32
N GLN A 268 1.17 -26.18 13.67
CA GLN A 268 1.32 -25.58 14.98
C GLN A 268 0.38 -24.37 15.14
N LEU A 269 -0.16 -24.16 16.34
CA LEU A 269 -0.99 -22.98 16.62
C LEU A 269 -0.19 -21.68 16.56
N VAL A 270 1.07 -21.73 16.99
CA VAL A 270 2.01 -20.60 16.99
C VAL A 270 3.36 -21.10 16.51
N SER A 271 3.97 -20.37 15.59
CA SER A 271 5.36 -20.62 15.16
C SER A 271 6.14 -19.31 15.13
N LEU A 272 7.45 -19.42 15.31
CA LEU A 272 8.34 -18.28 15.17
C LEU A 272 8.58 -18.01 13.69
N PRO A 273 8.56 -16.73 13.26
CA PRO A 273 8.97 -16.34 11.92
C PRO A 273 10.40 -16.81 11.63
N ALA A 274 10.63 -17.35 10.44
CA ALA A 274 11.93 -17.92 10.08
C ALA A 274 12.91 -16.80 9.68
N LEU A 275 14.04 -16.72 10.38
CA LEU A 275 15.15 -15.86 9.99
C LEU A 275 16.04 -16.60 8.98
N MET A 276 16.40 -15.91 7.89
CA MET A 276 17.21 -16.46 6.78
C MET A 276 16.68 -17.80 6.25
N PRO A 277 15.36 -17.89 5.89
CA PRO A 277 14.81 -19.14 5.38
C PRO A 277 15.46 -19.54 4.03
N VAL A 278 15.99 -18.56 3.30
CA VAL A 278 16.83 -18.72 2.13
C VAL A 278 18.11 -17.92 2.33
N MET A 279 19.27 -18.56 2.10
CA MET A 279 20.56 -17.90 2.26
C MET A 279 20.76 -16.85 1.14
N PRO A 280 21.18 -15.61 1.49
CA PRO A 280 21.41 -14.56 0.50
C PRO A 280 22.65 -14.86 -0.35
N GLU A 281 22.53 -14.66 -1.66
CA GLU A 281 23.63 -14.70 -2.60
C GLU A 281 23.84 -13.30 -3.19
N PHE A 282 25.08 -12.83 -3.22
CA PHE A 282 25.39 -11.46 -3.65
C PHE A 282 25.79 -11.44 -5.14
N ASN A 283 24.79 -11.43 -6.03
CA ASN A 283 25.00 -11.32 -7.46
C ASN A 283 24.97 -9.85 -7.90
N PRO A 284 26.06 -9.31 -8.51
CA PRO A 284 26.14 -7.90 -8.89
C PRO A 284 25.03 -7.44 -9.84
N SER A 285 24.59 -8.30 -10.80
CA SER A 285 23.54 -7.93 -11.73
C SER A 285 22.18 -7.84 -11.07
N ALA A 286 21.86 -8.78 -10.16
CA ALA A 286 20.66 -8.73 -9.33
C ALA A 286 20.66 -7.47 -8.43
N ILE A 287 21.79 -7.21 -7.77
CA ILE A 287 21.96 -6.05 -6.88
C ILE A 287 21.72 -4.75 -7.66
N LEU A 288 22.32 -4.61 -8.85
CA LEU A 288 22.14 -3.42 -9.67
C LEU A 288 20.67 -3.23 -10.08
N SER A 289 20.02 -4.29 -10.58
CA SER A 289 18.64 -4.24 -11.03
C SER A 289 17.66 -3.87 -9.91
N ILE A 290 17.78 -4.51 -8.75
CA ILE A 290 16.93 -4.25 -7.59
C ILE A 290 17.24 -2.88 -6.98
N THR A 291 18.52 -2.46 -6.92
CA THR A 291 18.90 -1.15 -6.38
C THR A 291 18.33 0.00 -7.21
N LEU A 292 18.24 -0.13 -8.53
CA LEU A 292 17.60 0.87 -9.38
C LEU A 292 16.12 1.03 -9.05
N LEU A 293 15.42 -0.06 -8.72
CA LEU A 293 14.02 0.01 -8.30
C LEU A 293 13.84 0.64 -6.92
N PHE A 294 14.83 0.56 -6.04
CA PHE A 294 14.80 1.29 -4.77
C PHE A 294 14.76 2.81 -4.94
N LEU A 295 15.36 3.35 -6.02
CA LEU A 295 15.20 4.78 -6.36
C LEU A 295 13.75 5.10 -6.76
N VAL A 296 13.10 4.16 -7.43
CA VAL A 296 11.68 4.28 -7.81
C VAL A 296 10.80 4.22 -6.55
N SER A 297 11.03 3.25 -5.66
CA SER A 297 10.35 3.10 -4.37
C SER A 297 10.47 4.36 -3.49
N ALA A 298 11.67 4.92 -3.38
CA ALA A 298 11.87 6.18 -2.67
C ALA A 298 11.02 7.34 -3.22
N THR A 299 10.80 7.35 -4.55
CA THR A 299 9.93 8.34 -5.20
C THR A 299 8.46 8.13 -4.83
N GLU A 300 8.01 6.87 -4.80
CA GLU A 300 6.66 6.46 -4.39
C GLU A 300 6.38 6.91 -2.95
N THR A 301 7.30 6.63 -2.02
CA THR A 301 7.18 7.01 -0.61
C THR A 301 7.13 8.53 -0.40
N VAL A 302 7.93 9.30 -1.15
CA VAL A 302 7.84 10.77 -1.14
C VAL A 302 6.46 11.24 -1.62
N GLY A 303 5.90 10.57 -2.64
CA GLY A 303 4.56 10.81 -3.15
C GLY A 303 3.48 10.54 -2.11
N ASP A 304 3.52 9.39 -1.45
CA ASP A 304 2.56 8.97 -0.42
C ASP A 304 2.60 9.87 0.81
N CYS A 305 3.79 10.23 1.30
CA CYS A 305 3.94 11.20 2.38
C CYS A 305 3.32 12.55 2.02
N SER A 306 3.55 13.01 0.79
CA SER A 306 3.01 14.29 0.30
C SER A 306 1.48 14.23 0.18
N ALA A 307 0.93 13.15 -0.34
CA ALA A 307 -0.50 12.94 -0.48
C ALA A 307 -1.17 12.85 0.91
N LEU A 308 -0.62 12.05 1.83
CA LEU A 308 -1.14 11.91 3.19
C LEU A 308 -1.19 13.25 3.93
N THR A 309 -0.08 13.98 3.94
CA THR A 309 0.01 15.26 4.66
C THR A 309 -0.88 16.34 4.04
N ALA A 310 -1.02 16.37 2.72
CA ALA A 310 -1.91 17.31 2.02
C ALA A 310 -3.38 17.04 2.36
N VAL A 311 -3.81 15.78 2.27
CA VAL A 311 -5.22 15.39 2.47
C VAL A 311 -5.61 15.42 3.94
N ALA A 312 -4.79 14.84 4.82
CA ALA A 312 -5.14 14.62 6.21
C ALA A 312 -4.71 15.76 7.13
N LEU A 313 -3.52 16.34 6.89
CA LEU A 313 -2.94 17.36 7.76
C LEU A 313 -3.00 18.77 7.15
N ARG A 314 -3.43 18.90 5.89
CA ARG A 314 -3.55 20.16 5.14
C ARG A 314 -2.26 20.98 5.13
N ARG A 315 -1.13 20.31 5.02
CA ARG A 315 0.21 20.90 4.94
C ARG A 315 1.13 20.08 4.05
N SER A 316 2.25 20.63 3.67
CA SER A 316 3.34 19.86 3.04
C SER A 316 4.09 19.04 4.09
N PRO A 317 4.69 17.90 3.69
CA PRO A 317 5.55 17.13 4.59
C PRO A 317 6.83 17.91 4.90
N THR A 318 7.35 17.72 6.09
CA THR A 318 8.65 18.28 6.51
C THR A 318 9.80 17.45 5.94
N ASP A 319 10.99 18.04 5.86
CA ASP A 319 12.20 17.34 5.43
C ASP A 319 12.51 16.12 6.33
N LYS A 320 12.21 16.23 7.62
CA LYS A 320 12.40 15.14 8.58
C LYS A 320 11.43 13.98 8.33
N GLU A 321 10.19 14.28 8.04
CA GLU A 321 9.16 13.26 7.72
C GLU A 321 9.52 12.50 6.44
N LEU A 322 9.89 13.21 5.37
CA LEU A 322 10.29 12.59 4.11
C LEU A 322 11.58 11.77 4.25
N SER A 323 12.60 12.35 4.88
CA SER A 323 13.87 11.67 5.12
C SER A 323 13.68 10.41 5.96
N GLY A 324 12.89 10.52 7.04
CA GLY A 324 12.57 9.40 7.91
C GLY A 324 11.75 8.31 7.23
N ALA A 325 10.80 8.68 6.36
CA ALA A 325 9.99 7.71 5.63
C ALA A 325 10.83 6.84 4.70
N VAL A 326 11.63 7.45 3.84
CA VAL A 326 12.50 6.71 2.90
C VAL A 326 13.58 5.91 3.64
N ALA A 327 14.13 6.47 4.73
CA ALA A 327 15.08 5.72 5.56
C ALA A 327 14.44 4.48 6.21
N ALA A 328 13.17 4.57 6.58
CA ALA A 328 12.41 3.42 7.10
C ALA A 328 12.16 2.37 6.02
N ASP A 329 11.79 2.77 4.80
CA ASP A 329 11.60 1.85 3.69
C ASP A 329 12.85 1.02 3.44
N GLY A 330 14.02 1.65 3.36
CA GLY A 330 15.29 0.96 3.16
C GLY A 330 15.67 0.05 4.33
N LEU A 331 15.55 0.52 5.58
CA LEU A 331 15.88 -0.30 6.74
C LEU A 331 14.94 -1.49 6.89
N VAL A 332 13.63 -1.27 6.72
CA VAL A 332 12.62 -2.34 6.80
C VAL A 332 12.77 -3.30 5.63
N SER A 333 13.14 -2.83 4.43
CA SER A 333 13.45 -3.70 3.29
C SER A 333 14.70 -4.56 3.53
N THR A 334 15.74 -4.00 4.17
CA THR A 334 16.91 -4.78 4.60
C THR A 334 16.50 -5.89 5.57
N LEU A 335 15.67 -5.55 6.56
CA LEU A 335 15.11 -6.52 7.49
C LEU A 335 14.23 -7.55 6.78
N SER A 336 13.41 -7.11 5.82
CA SER A 336 12.58 -7.97 4.97
C SER A 336 13.43 -9.02 4.24
N GLY A 337 14.55 -8.62 3.64
CA GLY A 337 15.52 -9.52 3.04
C GLY A 337 16.08 -10.54 4.04
N CYS A 338 16.40 -10.14 5.27
CA CYS A 338 16.83 -11.05 6.32
C CYS A 338 15.75 -12.08 6.69
N PHE A 339 14.48 -11.79 6.49
CA PHE A 339 13.36 -12.72 6.65
C PHE A 339 12.95 -13.39 5.32
N GLY A 340 13.79 -13.29 4.29
CA GLY A 340 13.57 -13.92 2.98
C GLY A 340 12.45 -13.28 2.16
N CYS A 341 12.00 -12.08 2.50
CA CYS A 341 10.92 -11.40 1.80
C CYS A 341 11.44 -10.33 0.82
N SER A 342 10.58 -9.94 -0.11
CA SER A 342 10.79 -8.87 -1.07
C SER A 342 10.79 -7.49 -0.37
N PRO A 343 11.25 -6.40 -1.04
CA PRO A 343 11.27 -5.07 -0.44
C PRO A 343 9.91 -4.58 0.04
N VAL A 344 9.93 -3.71 1.03
CA VAL A 344 8.76 -3.10 1.69
C VAL A 344 8.71 -1.62 1.35
N THR A 345 7.51 -1.08 1.16
CA THR A 345 7.28 0.36 0.92
C THR A 345 6.01 0.84 1.60
N SER A 346 5.75 2.13 1.54
CA SER A 346 4.47 2.73 1.94
C SER A 346 3.33 2.25 1.03
N PHE A 347 2.12 2.13 1.60
CA PHE A 347 0.93 1.68 0.85
C PHE A 347 0.02 2.85 0.50
N SER A 348 0.00 3.24 -0.78
CA SER A 348 -0.86 4.32 -1.33
C SER A 348 -2.35 4.06 -1.10
N GLN A 349 -2.80 2.79 -1.10
CA GLN A 349 -4.18 2.42 -0.81
C GLN A 349 -4.61 2.87 0.60
N ASN A 350 -3.71 2.78 1.58
CA ASN A 350 -3.98 3.23 2.94
C ASN A 350 -4.02 4.76 3.05
N VAL A 351 -3.25 5.49 2.23
CA VAL A 351 -3.40 6.94 2.08
C VAL A 351 -4.79 7.30 1.56
N GLY A 352 -5.29 6.56 0.55
CA GLY A 352 -6.66 6.69 0.05
C GLY A 352 -7.72 6.41 1.14
N LEU A 353 -7.48 5.41 2.00
CA LEU A 353 -8.37 5.11 3.12
C LEU A 353 -8.40 6.24 4.14
N VAL A 354 -7.26 6.82 4.49
CA VAL A 354 -7.15 8.02 5.34
C VAL A 354 -7.92 9.19 4.73
N ALA A 355 -7.78 9.40 3.42
CA ALA A 355 -8.50 10.45 2.69
C ALA A 355 -10.03 10.33 2.81
N MET A 356 -10.55 9.09 2.80
CA MET A 356 -11.99 8.83 2.89
C MET A 356 -12.53 8.82 4.32
N THR A 357 -11.74 8.37 5.29
CA THR A 357 -12.18 8.21 6.68
C THR A 357 -11.85 9.41 7.55
N GLY A 358 -10.84 10.19 7.17
CA GLY A 358 -10.26 11.26 8.01
C GLY A 358 -9.49 10.73 9.24
N VAL A 359 -9.25 9.41 9.32
CA VAL A 359 -8.55 8.79 10.45
C VAL A 359 -7.05 8.84 10.22
N VAL A 360 -6.35 9.70 10.98
CA VAL A 360 -4.89 9.83 10.94
C VAL A 360 -4.22 9.44 12.26
N ASN A 361 -4.98 9.03 13.23
CA ASN A 361 -4.50 8.75 14.58
C ASN A 361 -3.50 7.58 14.59
N ARG A 362 -2.28 7.83 15.09
CA ARG A 362 -1.21 6.81 15.16
C ARG A 362 -1.60 5.59 15.97
N ARG A 363 -2.37 5.77 17.08
CA ARG A 363 -2.82 4.64 17.92
C ARG A 363 -3.78 3.74 17.16
N ALA A 364 -4.67 4.34 16.33
CA ALA A 364 -5.58 3.57 15.51
C ALA A 364 -4.81 2.69 14.49
N ILE A 365 -3.85 3.26 13.78
CA ILE A 365 -3.03 2.50 12.83
C ILE A 365 -2.13 1.48 13.55
N ALA A 366 -1.60 1.83 14.74
CA ALA A 366 -0.76 0.93 15.54
C ALA A 366 -1.51 -0.33 15.98
N THR A 367 -2.82 -0.27 16.25
CA THR A 367 -3.61 -1.48 16.54
C THR A 367 -3.64 -2.43 15.34
N GLY A 368 -3.72 -1.89 14.13
CA GLY A 368 -3.59 -2.67 12.89
C GLY A 368 -2.20 -3.30 12.73
N ALA A 369 -1.15 -2.50 12.94
CA ALA A 369 0.23 -3.02 12.91
C ALA A 369 0.43 -4.16 13.91
N ALA A 370 -0.15 -4.06 15.13
CA ALA A 370 -0.12 -5.14 16.11
C ALA A 370 -0.83 -6.40 15.60
N VAL A 371 -1.96 -6.26 14.91
CA VAL A 371 -2.66 -7.40 14.28
C VAL A 371 -1.76 -8.07 13.24
N LEU A 372 -1.06 -7.32 12.39
CA LEU A 372 -0.12 -7.90 11.41
C LEU A 372 1.04 -8.63 12.08
N VAL A 373 1.64 -8.04 13.11
CA VAL A 373 2.70 -8.69 13.89
C VAL A 373 2.19 -10.00 14.49
N LEU A 374 1.03 -9.99 15.14
CA LEU A 374 0.45 -11.20 15.74
C LEU A 374 0.11 -12.25 14.66
N ALA A 375 -0.45 -11.83 13.51
CA ALA A 375 -0.70 -12.74 12.39
C ALA A 375 0.58 -13.41 11.87
N GLY A 376 1.72 -12.72 11.94
CA GLY A 376 3.04 -13.27 11.62
C GLY A 376 3.51 -14.38 12.56
N PHE A 377 2.84 -14.63 13.68
CA PHE A 377 3.10 -15.77 14.58
C PHE A 377 2.07 -16.91 14.46
N VAL A 378 1.03 -16.71 13.62
CA VAL A 378 -0.09 -17.67 13.47
C VAL A 378 -0.04 -18.33 12.09
N PRO A 379 0.54 -19.55 11.97
CA PRO A 379 0.67 -20.25 10.68
C PRO A 379 -0.64 -20.46 9.94
N ALA A 380 -1.76 -20.58 10.65
CA ALA A 380 -3.06 -20.75 10.01
C ALA A 380 -3.38 -19.64 9.01
N VAL A 381 -3.01 -18.40 9.31
CA VAL A 381 -3.28 -17.26 8.41
C VAL A 381 -2.45 -17.37 7.13
N SER A 382 -1.16 -17.70 7.26
CA SER A 382 -0.27 -17.86 6.11
C SER A 382 -0.63 -19.08 5.25
N LEU A 383 -1.03 -20.19 5.88
CA LEU A 383 -1.46 -21.40 5.17
C LEU A 383 -2.74 -21.18 4.36
N VAL A 384 -3.74 -20.50 4.95
CA VAL A 384 -4.96 -20.12 4.18
C VAL A 384 -4.59 -19.31 2.96
N PHE A 385 -3.66 -18.37 3.08
CA PHE A 385 -3.24 -17.56 1.95
C PHE A 385 -2.35 -18.32 0.96
N ALA A 386 -1.47 -19.20 1.44
CA ALA A 386 -0.62 -20.04 0.61
C ALA A 386 -1.45 -21.05 -0.21
N SER A 387 -2.52 -21.57 0.35
CA SER A 387 -3.42 -22.53 -0.34
C SER A 387 -4.34 -21.88 -1.38
N LEU A 388 -4.29 -20.54 -1.57
CA LEU A 388 -5.08 -19.83 -2.58
C LEU A 388 -4.63 -20.22 -4.00
N PRO A 389 -5.56 -20.65 -4.87
CA PRO A 389 -5.23 -20.87 -6.27
C PRO A 389 -4.76 -19.59 -6.96
N GLU A 390 -3.75 -19.70 -7.79
CA GLU A 390 -3.20 -18.53 -8.50
C GLU A 390 -4.24 -17.79 -9.34
N ALA A 391 -5.17 -18.51 -9.95
CA ALA A 391 -6.27 -17.92 -10.73
C ALA A 391 -7.14 -16.99 -9.88
N VAL A 392 -7.42 -17.34 -8.61
CA VAL A 392 -8.16 -16.49 -7.67
C VAL A 392 -7.36 -15.22 -7.35
N LEU A 393 -6.06 -15.39 -7.06
CA LEU A 393 -5.15 -14.25 -6.85
C LEU A 393 -5.08 -13.37 -8.09
N GLY A 394 -5.01 -13.97 -9.29
CA GLY A 394 -4.98 -13.27 -10.57
C GLY A 394 -6.21 -12.38 -10.79
N GLY A 395 -7.41 -12.90 -10.51
CA GLY A 395 -8.64 -12.10 -10.58
C GLY A 395 -8.61 -10.87 -9.66
N CYS A 396 -8.11 -11.03 -8.45
CA CYS A 396 -7.95 -9.95 -7.47
C CYS A 396 -6.85 -8.95 -7.89
N THR A 397 -5.70 -9.44 -8.36
CA THR A 397 -4.55 -8.59 -8.71
C THR A 397 -4.79 -7.76 -9.96
N VAL A 398 -5.52 -8.27 -10.96
CA VAL A 398 -5.95 -7.47 -12.13
C VAL A 398 -6.71 -6.23 -11.69
N MET A 399 -7.64 -6.36 -10.73
CA MET A 399 -8.35 -5.22 -10.15
C MET A 399 -7.41 -4.25 -9.45
N MET A 400 -6.44 -4.76 -8.69
CA MET A 400 -5.47 -3.94 -7.97
C MET A 400 -4.55 -3.17 -8.92
N PHE A 401 -4.04 -3.82 -9.96
CA PHE A 401 -3.16 -3.19 -10.95
C PHE A 401 -3.89 -2.12 -11.74
N GLY A 402 -5.15 -2.37 -12.10
CA GLY A 402 -6.03 -1.36 -12.67
C GLY A 402 -6.18 -0.11 -11.79
N ASN A 403 -6.35 -0.31 -10.49
CA ASN A 403 -6.41 0.81 -9.53
C ASN A 403 -5.09 1.58 -9.43
N ILE A 404 -3.93 0.90 -9.50
CA ILE A 404 -2.60 1.55 -9.52
C ILE A 404 -2.46 2.42 -10.77
N ILE A 405 -2.83 1.91 -11.95
CA ILE A 405 -2.80 2.68 -13.21
C ILE A 405 -3.67 3.94 -13.12
N VAL A 406 -4.91 3.78 -12.63
CA VAL A 406 -5.85 4.91 -12.48
C VAL A 406 -5.34 5.93 -11.47
N SER A 407 -4.72 5.48 -10.36
CA SER A 407 -4.08 6.38 -9.39
C SER A 407 -2.94 7.17 -10.03
N GLY A 408 -2.12 6.53 -10.85
CA GLY A 408 -1.08 7.19 -11.64
C GLY A 408 -1.65 8.26 -12.57
N PHE A 409 -2.73 7.96 -13.31
CA PHE A 409 -3.40 8.92 -14.16
C PHE A 409 -3.98 10.12 -13.39
N GLN A 410 -4.55 9.88 -12.22
CA GLN A 410 -5.03 10.96 -11.34
C GLN A 410 -3.87 11.86 -10.87
N MET A 411 -2.73 11.28 -10.52
CA MET A 411 -1.53 12.03 -10.16
C MET A 411 -0.99 12.86 -11.35
N ILE A 412 -0.99 12.30 -12.58
CA ILE A 412 -0.62 13.04 -13.81
C ILE A 412 -1.56 14.23 -14.02
N ALA A 413 -2.88 14.01 -13.88
CA ALA A 413 -3.87 15.07 -14.01
C ALA A 413 -3.66 16.18 -12.96
N ASN A 414 -3.36 15.81 -11.72
CA ASN A 414 -3.07 16.75 -10.63
C ASN A 414 -1.76 17.53 -10.82
N ALA A 415 -0.75 16.92 -11.46
CA ALA A 415 0.50 17.59 -11.81
C ALA A 415 0.33 18.63 -12.94
N GLY A 416 -0.78 18.56 -13.68
CA GLY A 416 -1.15 19.46 -14.77
C GLY A 416 -0.51 19.11 -16.11
N PHE A 417 -1.20 19.45 -17.20
CA PHE A 417 -0.81 19.15 -18.60
C PHE A 417 0.00 20.30 -19.24
N SER A 418 1.10 20.73 -18.58
CA SER A 418 2.06 21.60 -19.24
C SER A 418 2.79 20.82 -20.35
N GLN A 419 3.27 21.52 -21.39
CA GLN A 419 4.01 20.88 -22.49
C GLN A 419 5.20 20.04 -21.98
N ARG A 420 5.90 20.53 -20.94
CA ARG A 420 6.99 19.80 -20.28
C ARG A 420 6.51 18.50 -19.64
N ASN A 421 5.41 18.56 -18.89
CA ASN A 421 4.85 17.39 -18.20
C ASN A 421 4.35 16.34 -19.20
N ILE A 422 3.70 16.78 -20.28
CA ILE A 422 3.25 15.89 -21.37
C ILE A 422 4.45 15.17 -22.00
N THR A 423 5.52 15.89 -22.30
CA THR A 423 6.73 15.30 -22.89
C THR A 423 7.38 14.28 -21.95
N ILE A 424 7.51 14.63 -20.66
CA ILE A 424 8.04 13.70 -19.65
C ILE A 424 7.18 12.43 -19.58
N ALA A 425 5.86 12.58 -19.45
CA ALA A 425 4.95 11.44 -19.35
C ALA A 425 4.99 10.56 -20.61
N ALA A 426 4.92 11.18 -21.80
CA ALA A 426 4.90 10.44 -23.05
C ALA A 426 6.19 9.64 -23.27
N LEU A 427 7.36 10.27 -23.07
CA LEU A 427 8.64 9.58 -23.27
C LEU A 427 8.87 8.48 -22.22
N SER A 428 8.58 8.77 -20.96
CA SER A 428 8.81 7.79 -19.89
C SER A 428 7.90 6.57 -20.02
N LEU A 429 6.61 6.75 -20.38
CA LEU A 429 5.69 5.63 -20.60
C LEU A 429 5.94 4.87 -21.89
N ALA A 430 6.55 5.50 -22.90
CA ALA A 430 6.87 4.83 -24.16
C ALA A 430 8.17 4.00 -24.09
N VAL A 431 9.10 4.37 -23.22
CA VAL A 431 10.42 3.71 -23.08
C VAL A 431 10.44 2.74 -21.90
N GLY A 432 9.71 3.00 -20.82
CA GLY A 432 9.60 2.16 -19.63
C GLY A 432 8.48 1.17 -19.74
#